data_7f46f6a9f3a99f8f30732a77452bca41
#
_entry.id   7f46f6a9f3a99f8f30732a77452bca41
#
_cell.length_a   1.000
_cell.length_b   1.000
_cell.length_c   1.000
_cell.angle_alpha   90.00
_cell.angle_beta   90.00
_cell.angle_gamma   90.00
#
_symmetry.space_group_name_H-M   'P 1'
#
loop_
_entity.id
_entity.type
_entity.pdbx_description
1 polymer ?
#
loop_
_entity_poly.entity_id
_entity_poly.type
_entity_poly.pdbx_seq_one_letter_code
_entity_poly.pdbx_strand_id
1 'polypeptide(L)'
;MSEKELDAILNEIKKHSSDDDTQQSEPVASTEPQQEESDTADTDFKLSDEPEEVKDDDKALSLNEEEKENEPMQKQNNFDTNDYIDLNSVQNSSDGKKPGGSKKKVIIAVVAVIAVIAIAVGVYFGFFHNKKAEESQTTQAPQTTQSTTAQAVSDGIINPLTGEDGYNKAAVGKRPVAVVVENEYSTTAVRPQWGLSDADIVLEGESEFSTRLLLFWADYTKMPKQIGPARSARPPFIHFSQLFNSVFIHAGLSHSKGSYVGADDVFKNEGIDHINLLSEGSDYFSRDKSRTRTIEHTGFLKGNNVPSLLESKKIDTKLDESKFTQLSFNKEAKPLGDTKADSVSFKWTSSSNGGRCPKTGKFKYSNGCYTTTDFDSKYGEANCKWQNLIFLLDKTEYVVKQNYKGSGKSETYCNYKLSGGKGMVLSQGTAVEITWGVSNGKLWMKDANGNDVSLNPGKTYIGYGSSNYGGSISLNK
;
A
#
# COMPACT_ATOMS: atom_id res chain seq x y z
N MET A 1 -0.88 -29.74 -20.16
CA MET A 1 -2.21 -30.14 -19.68
C MET A 1 -3.12 -30.18 -20.90
N SER A 2 -3.70 -31.31 -21.22
CA SER A 2 -4.59 -31.43 -22.38
C SER A 2 -5.99 -30.91 -22.06
N GLU A 3 -6.79 -30.54 -23.07
CA GLU A 3 -8.19 -30.10 -22.85
C GLU A 3 -9.01 -31.09 -22.04
N LYS A 4 -8.75 -32.41 -22.20
CA LYS A 4 -9.42 -33.47 -21.43
C LYS A 4 -9.08 -33.45 -19.94
N GLU A 5 -7.89 -33.01 -19.55
CA GLU A 5 -7.49 -32.85 -18.13
C GLU A 5 -8.13 -31.61 -17.49
N LEU A 6 -8.35 -30.58 -18.30
CA LEU A 6 -9.04 -29.38 -17.85
C LEU A 6 -10.53 -29.61 -17.61
N ASP A 7 -11.17 -30.35 -18.51
CA ASP A 7 -12.59 -30.75 -18.39
C ASP A 7 -12.84 -31.70 -17.21
N ALA A 8 -11.89 -32.56 -16.90
CA ALA A 8 -11.99 -33.46 -15.73
C ALA A 8 -11.94 -32.64 -14.42
N ILE A 9 -11.05 -31.66 -14.30
CA ILE A 9 -10.93 -30.77 -13.13
C ILE A 9 -12.19 -29.90 -12.98
N LEU A 10 -12.74 -29.38 -14.08
CA LEU A 10 -13.96 -28.57 -14.06
C LEU A 10 -15.19 -29.37 -13.63
N ASN A 11 -15.28 -30.65 -14.01
CA ASN A 11 -16.36 -31.54 -13.59
C ASN A 11 -16.23 -31.97 -12.12
N GLU A 12 -15.02 -32.10 -11.59
CA GLU A 12 -14.79 -32.40 -10.18
C GLU A 12 -15.15 -31.21 -9.28
N ILE A 13 -14.86 -29.98 -9.71
CA ILE A 13 -15.26 -28.73 -9.03
C ILE A 13 -16.78 -28.58 -9.01
N LYS A 14 -17.48 -28.92 -10.12
CA LYS A 14 -18.96 -28.89 -10.18
C LYS A 14 -19.62 -29.91 -9.26
N LYS A 15 -19.00 -31.07 -9.04
CA LYS A 15 -19.53 -32.15 -8.19
C LYS A 15 -19.47 -31.81 -6.69
N HIS A 16 -18.48 -30.96 -6.28
CA HIS A 16 -18.39 -30.51 -4.89
C HIS A 16 -19.18 -29.22 -4.58
N SER A 17 -19.79 -28.59 -5.58
CA SER A 17 -20.66 -27.43 -5.39
C SER A 17 -22.14 -27.73 -5.33
N SER A 18 -22.55 -29.04 -5.49
CA SER A 18 -23.94 -29.45 -5.53
C SER A 18 -24.44 -30.22 -4.29
N ASP A 19 -23.61 -30.43 -3.27
CA ASP A 19 -23.95 -31.24 -2.10
C ASP A 19 -24.23 -30.46 -0.80
N ASP A 20 -24.60 -29.18 -0.91
CA ASP A 20 -24.94 -28.38 0.26
C ASP A 20 -26.23 -27.55 0.08
N ASP A 21 -27.33 -28.25 -0.19
CA ASP A 21 -28.68 -27.67 -0.06
C ASP A 21 -29.69 -28.83 0.10
N THR A 22 -29.92 -29.24 1.34
CA THR A 22 -31.25 -29.75 1.79
C THR A 22 -31.20 -30.15 3.28
N GLN A 23 -31.58 -29.23 4.16
CA GLN A 23 -32.29 -29.61 5.39
C GLN A 23 -33.37 -28.57 5.69
N GLN A 24 -34.57 -28.91 5.37
CA GLN A 24 -35.80 -28.30 5.86
C GLN A 24 -35.91 -28.47 7.37
N SER A 25 -36.24 -27.41 8.10
CA SER A 25 -36.80 -27.50 9.44
C SER A 25 -38.12 -26.74 9.49
N GLU A 26 -39.13 -27.45 9.96
CA GLU A 26 -40.53 -27.01 10.18
C GLU A 26 -40.62 -25.94 11.30
N PRO A 27 -41.75 -25.18 11.32
CA PRO A 27 -41.89 -24.03 12.22
C PRO A 27 -42.43 -24.46 13.59
N VAL A 28 -41.81 -23.96 14.66
CA VAL A 28 -42.34 -24.03 16.04
C VAL A 28 -42.90 -22.67 16.46
N ALA A 29 -44.10 -22.77 17.03
CA ALA A 29 -45.03 -21.72 17.41
C ALA A 29 -44.48 -20.76 18.51
N SER A 30 -44.96 -19.53 18.41
CA SER A 30 -44.89 -18.42 19.35
C SER A 30 -45.38 -18.73 20.75
N THR A 31 -44.62 -18.34 21.79
CA THR A 31 -45.20 -18.06 23.12
C THR A 31 -44.46 -16.85 23.72
N GLU A 32 -45.21 -15.79 24.02
CA GLU A 32 -44.78 -14.61 24.77
C GLU A 32 -44.45 -14.95 26.21
N PRO A 33 -43.50 -14.27 26.87
CA PRO A 33 -43.36 -14.31 28.31
C PRO A 33 -43.97 -13.12 29.00
N GLN A 34 -44.71 -13.44 30.06
CA GLN A 34 -45.30 -12.52 31.04
C GLN A 34 -44.22 -11.84 31.88
N GLN A 35 -44.53 -10.61 32.26
CA GLN A 35 -43.83 -9.81 33.27
C GLN A 35 -44.08 -10.37 34.69
N GLU A 36 -43.01 -10.40 35.48
CA GLU A 36 -43.11 -10.31 36.95
C GLU A 36 -42.10 -9.31 37.51
N GLU A 37 -42.65 -8.40 38.30
CA GLU A 37 -42.01 -7.36 39.09
C GLU A 37 -41.48 -7.93 40.41
N SER A 38 -40.61 -7.08 41.04
CA SER A 38 -40.19 -6.98 42.49
C SER A 38 -38.93 -7.78 42.83
N ASP A 39 -38.02 -7.30 43.65
CA ASP A 39 -37.99 -6.30 44.73
C ASP A 39 -36.53 -5.93 45.05
N THR A 40 -36.40 -4.75 45.60
CA THR A 40 -35.24 -4.09 46.18
C THR A 40 -34.54 -4.86 47.27
N ALA A 41 -33.20 -4.79 47.35
CA ALA A 41 -32.45 -4.71 48.60
C ALA A 41 -31.07 -4.07 48.41
N ASP A 42 -30.91 -2.92 49.01
CA ASP A 42 -29.67 -2.23 49.40
C ASP A 42 -28.77 -3.11 50.23
N THR A 43 -27.47 -3.10 49.94
CA THR A 43 -26.45 -3.23 51.00
C THR A 43 -25.14 -2.53 50.56
N ASP A 44 -24.93 -1.39 51.23
CA ASP A 44 -23.64 -0.72 51.42
C ASP A 44 -22.52 -1.69 51.82
N PHE A 45 -21.33 -1.54 51.18
CA PHE A 45 -20.09 -1.92 51.85
C PHE A 45 -18.99 -0.91 51.57
N LYS A 46 -18.45 -0.37 52.64
CA LYS A 46 -17.47 0.70 52.78
C LYS A 46 -16.06 0.30 52.34
N LEU A 47 -15.33 1.32 51.86
CA LEU A 47 -13.87 1.40 51.78
C LEU A 47 -13.19 1.10 53.14
N SER A 48 -12.02 0.46 53.08
CA SER A 48 -10.89 0.70 53.98
C SER A 48 -9.57 0.34 53.33
N ASP A 49 -8.77 1.36 53.05
CA ASP A 49 -7.40 1.72 53.41
C ASP A 49 -6.30 0.63 53.35
N GLU A 50 -5.35 0.91 52.56
CA GLU A 50 -3.87 0.97 52.42
C GLU A 50 -2.96 0.07 53.34
N PRO A 51 -1.61 0.09 53.09
CA PRO A 51 -0.86 -1.12 52.72
C PRO A 51 0.13 -1.55 53.82
N GLU A 52 0.55 -2.80 53.80
CA GLU A 52 1.68 -3.27 54.63
C GLU A 52 2.92 -3.62 53.79
N GLU A 53 4.01 -2.91 54.14
CA GLU A 53 5.39 -3.25 53.82
C GLU A 53 5.79 -4.56 54.55
N VAL A 54 6.52 -5.44 53.84
CA VAL A 54 7.34 -6.47 54.49
C VAL A 54 8.74 -6.44 53.90
N LYS A 55 9.67 -6.31 54.82
CA LYS A 55 11.13 -6.17 54.69
C LYS A 55 11.82 -7.45 54.28
N ASP A 56 13.02 -7.19 53.70
CA ASP A 56 14.17 -8.03 53.45
C ASP A 56 14.41 -9.18 54.47
N ASP A 57 14.87 -10.33 53.96
CA ASP A 57 15.90 -11.13 54.59
C ASP A 57 16.77 -11.85 53.58
N ASP A 58 18.05 -11.47 53.60
CA ASP A 58 19.21 -12.08 53.00
C ASP A 58 19.38 -13.54 53.44
N LYS A 59 19.71 -14.42 52.47
CA LYS A 59 20.67 -15.50 52.75
C LYS A 59 21.37 -15.94 51.44
N ALA A 60 22.62 -15.54 51.39
CA ALA A 60 23.65 -16.09 50.51
C ALA A 60 23.95 -17.56 50.89
N LEU A 61 24.08 -18.41 49.88
CA LEU A 61 24.87 -19.64 49.95
C LEU A 61 25.60 -19.84 48.62
N SER A 62 26.92 -19.62 48.74
CA SER A 62 27.93 -20.06 47.82
C SER A 62 28.05 -21.58 47.83
N LEU A 63 28.38 -22.19 46.67
CA LEU A 63 29.41 -23.26 46.54
C LEU A 63 29.57 -23.72 45.09
N ASN A 64 30.77 -23.46 44.64
CA ASN A 64 31.73 -24.27 43.84
C ASN A 64 31.46 -24.68 42.42
N GLU A 65 32.42 -24.20 41.66
CA GLU A 65 32.94 -24.60 40.34
C GLU A 65 33.10 -26.11 40.16
N GLU A 66 32.72 -26.59 39.00
CA GLU A 66 33.47 -27.59 38.21
C GLU A 66 33.33 -27.30 36.72
N GLU A 67 34.47 -26.94 36.15
CA GLU A 67 34.72 -26.84 34.74
C GLU A 67 34.48 -28.19 34.03
N LYS A 68 33.71 -28.19 32.97
CA LYS A 68 33.88 -29.10 31.83
C LYS A 68 33.65 -28.36 30.53
N GLU A 69 34.75 -28.15 29.80
CA GLU A 69 34.79 -27.79 28.40
C GLU A 69 33.84 -28.67 27.60
N ASN A 70 32.96 -28.02 26.81
CA ASN A 70 32.39 -28.59 25.62
C ASN A 70 32.17 -27.47 24.59
N GLU A 71 32.77 -27.69 23.44
CA GLU A 71 32.82 -26.82 22.27
C GLU A 71 31.45 -26.34 21.79
N PRO A 72 31.32 -25.12 21.21
CA PRO A 72 30.07 -24.62 20.66
C PRO A 72 29.82 -25.27 19.29
N MET A 73 28.77 -26.06 19.21
CA MET A 73 28.19 -26.47 17.94
C MET A 73 27.59 -25.26 17.23
N GLN A 74 28.33 -24.69 16.30
CA GLN A 74 27.83 -23.77 15.30
C GLN A 74 26.80 -24.48 14.41
N LYS A 75 25.54 -24.25 14.62
CA LYS A 75 24.52 -24.46 13.59
C LYS A 75 24.42 -23.19 12.74
N GLN A 76 25.24 -23.14 11.70
CA GLN A 76 25.01 -22.28 10.55
C GLN A 76 23.69 -22.72 9.89
N ASN A 77 22.63 -21.94 10.06
CA ASN A 77 21.50 -21.96 9.15
C ASN A 77 21.88 -21.13 7.92
N ASN A 78 22.57 -21.76 6.98
CA ASN A 78 22.65 -21.28 5.61
C ASN A 78 21.24 -21.40 5.00
N PHE A 79 20.55 -20.29 4.88
CA PHE A 79 19.44 -20.18 3.94
C PHE A 79 20.05 -20.15 2.54
N ASP A 80 20.00 -21.28 1.87
CA ASP A 80 20.39 -21.43 0.48
C ASP A 80 19.34 -20.71 -0.39
N THR A 81 19.77 -19.62 -1.03
CA THR A 81 18.93 -18.78 -1.93
C THR A 81 18.77 -19.40 -3.32
N ASN A 82 19.04 -20.69 -3.51
CA ASN A 82 19.14 -21.35 -4.81
C ASN A 82 17.99 -22.30 -5.17
N ASP A 83 16.84 -22.26 -4.52
CA ASP A 83 15.65 -23.01 -4.97
C ASP A 83 14.80 -22.23 -6.01
N TYR A 84 15.44 -21.51 -6.92
CA TYR A 84 14.84 -21.14 -8.19
C TYR A 84 15.12 -22.25 -9.19
N ILE A 85 14.09 -23.00 -9.56
CA ILE A 85 14.13 -23.93 -10.68
C ILE A 85 14.41 -23.12 -11.94
N ASP A 86 15.65 -23.23 -12.45
CA ASP A 86 16.06 -22.72 -13.76
C ASP A 86 15.36 -23.54 -14.85
N LEU A 87 14.31 -22.97 -15.44
CA LEU A 87 13.55 -23.53 -16.55
C LEU A 87 14.31 -23.49 -17.89
N ASN A 88 15.58 -23.12 -17.93
CA ASN A 88 16.40 -23.07 -19.14
C ASN A 88 17.21 -24.35 -19.40
N SER A 89 17.12 -25.40 -18.58
CA SER A 89 17.92 -26.62 -18.76
C SER A 89 17.24 -27.76 -19.51
N VAL A 90 16.11 -27.51 -20.19
CA VAL A 90 15.46 -28.53 -21.06
C VAL A 90 15.54 -28.11 -22.51
N GLN A 91 16.75 -28.12 -23.07
CA GLN A 91 16.99 -28.25 -24.51
C GLN A 91 18.45 -28.61 -24.79
N ASN A 92 18.74 -29.91 -24.82
CA ASN A 92 19.71 -30.48 -25.75
C ASN A 92 19.85 -31.99 -25.54
N SER A 93 19.00 -32.74 -26.25
CA SER A 93 19.36 -34.07 -26.74
C SER A 93 18.33 -34.49 -27.80
N SER A 94 18.63 -34.32 -29.04
CA SER A 94 18.25 -35.26 -30.10
C SER A 94 19.09 -35.00 -31.34
N ASP A 95 19.75 -36.04 -31.74
CA ASP A 95 20.56 -36.21 -32.94
C ASP A 95 19.83 -35.95 -34.24
N GLY A 96 20.59 -35.45 -35.22
CA GLY A 96 20.54 -35.99 -36.55
C GLY A 96 19.76 -35.20 -37.62
N LYS A 97 20.51 -34.59 -38.47
CA LYS A 97 20.41 -34.34 -39.94
C LYS A 97 20.33 -32.89 -40.35
N LYS A 98 21.42 -32.45 -40.91
CA LYS A 98 21.48 -31.28 -41.80
C LYS A 98 20.59 -31.48 -43.04
N PRO A 99 19.92 -30.43 -43.50
CA PRO A 99 19.89 -30.10 -44.92
C PRO A 99 20.50 -28.71 -45.16
N GLY A 100 21.44 -28.66 -46.08
CA GLY A 100 22.00 -27.44 -46.63
C GLY A 100 20.94 -26.65 -47.37
N GLY A 101 20.83 -25.37 -47.05
CA GLY A 101 19.93 -24.41 -47.69
C GLY A 101 20.48 -23.00 -47.57
N SER A 102 21.17 -22.61 -48.60
CA SER A 102 21.43 -21.31 -49.20
C SER A 102 21.44 -20.07 -48.27
N LYS A 103 22.62 -19.72 -47.76
CA LYS A 103 22.93 -18.42 -47.12
C LYS A 103 22.61 -17.19 -48.05
N LYS A 104 22.41 -17.38 -49.33
CA LYS A 104 22.07 -16.29 -50.31
C LYS A 104 20.66 -15.74 -50.13
N LYS A 105 19.67 -16.54 -49.70
CA LYS A 105 18.29 -16.05 -49.51
C LYS A 105 18.11 -15.18 -48.27
N VAL A 106 18.89 -15.43 -47.19
CA VAL A 106 18.85 -14.62 -45.96
C VAL A 106 19.50 -13.26 -46.20
N ILE A 107 20.59 -13.18 -46.98
CA ILE A 107 21.30 -11.93 -47.29
C ILE A 107 20.39 -11.01 -48.12
N ILE A 108 19.64 -11.56 -49.07
CA ILE A 108 18.71 -10.78 -49.92
C ILE A 108 17.56 -10.21 -49.08
N ALA A 109 17.05 -10.96 -48.14
CA ALA A 109 15.99 -10.47 -47.24
C ALA A 109 16.47 -9.34 -46.32
N VAL A 110 17.68 -9.42 -45.78
CA VAL A 110 18.26 -8.37 -44.93
C VAL A 110 18.54 -7.09 -45.72
N VAL A 111 19.06 -7.20 -46.93
CA VAL A 111 19.32 -6.04 -47.80
C VAL A 111 18.00 -5.34 -48.20
N ALA A 112 16.93 -6.10 -48.45
CA ALA A 112 15.63 -5.53 -48.76
C ALA A 112 15.02 -4.74 -47.59
N VAL A 113 15.16 -5.23 -46.34
CA VAL A 113 14.70 -4.53 -45.14
C VAL A 113 15.48 -3.23 -44.90
N ILE A 114 16.80 -3.24 -45.09
CA ILE A 114 17.64 -2.04 -44.93
C ILE A 114 17.28 -0.98 -46.00
N ALA A 115 16.98 -1.39 -47.24
CA ALA A 115 16.55 -0.47 -48.29
C ALA A 115 15.21 0.20 -47.98
N VAL A 116 14.25 -0.53 -47.42
CA VAL A 116 12.94 0.03 -47.02
C VAL A 116 13.09 1.02 -45.87
N ILE A 117 13.95 0.74 -44.88
CA ILE A 117 14.23 1.66 -43.75
C ILE A 117 14.92 2.94 -44.28
N ALA A 118 15.87 2.84 -45.20
CA ALA A 118 16.55 4.00 -45.78
C ALA A 118 15.58 4.92 -46.56
N ILE A 119 14.60 4.33 -47.28
CA ILE A 119 13.57 5.10 -47.99
C ILE A 119 12.62 5.78 -46.99
N ALA A 120 12.21 5.10 -45.92
CA ALA A 120 11.35 5.68 -44.89
C ALA A 120 12.03 6.85 -44.14
N VAL A 121 13.32 6.75 -43.85
CA VAL A 121 14.11 7.83 -43.23
C VAL A 121 14.30 9.00 -44.20
N GLY A 122 14.54 8.74 -45.46
CA GLY A 122 14.66 9.78 -46.50
C GLY A 122 13.36 10.58 -46.72
N VAL A 123 12.20 9.90 -46.71
CA VAL A 123 10.88 10.54 -46.79
C VAL A 123 10.56 11.34 -45.53
N TYR A 124 10.93 10.84 -44.36
CA TYR A 124 10.74 11.56 -43.09
C TYR A 124 11.56 12.86 -43.04
N PHE A 125 12.84 12.81 -43.40
CA PHE A 125 13.68 14.02 -43.46
C PHE A 125 13.29 14.99 -44.58
N GLY A 126 12.85 14.50 -45.74
CA GLY A 126 12.39 15.34 -46.87
C GLY A 126 11.09 16.10 -46.59
N PHE A 127 10.20 15.52 -45.77
CA PHE A 127 8.89 16.14 -45.48
C PHE A 127 8.93 17.11 -44.28
N PHE A 128 9.85 16.93 -43.33
CA PHE A 128 9.88 17.71 -42.10
C PHE A 128 10.96 18.81 -42.06
N HIS A 129 11.93 18.83 -42.98
CA HIS A 129 13.02 19.83 -42.95
C HIS A 129 12.95 20.92 -44.02
N ASN A 130 11.92 21.00 -44.83
CA ASN A 130 11.82 22.03 -45.86
C ASN A 130 10.62 22.97 -45.63
N LYS A 131 10.68 23.76 -44.55
CA LYS A 131 9.98 25.04 -44.49
C LYS A 131 11.00 26.12 -44.16
N LYS A 132 11.57 26.70 -45.22
CA LYS A 132 12.31 27.96 -45.13
C LYS A 132 11.31 29.12 -44.97
N ALA A 133 11.52 29.91 -43.94
CA ALA A 133 10.76 31.13 -43.66
C ALA A 133 11.15 32.23 -44.67
N GLU A 134 10.16 32.92 -45.19
CA GLU A 134 10.33 34.26 -45.83
C GLU A 134 10.36 35.29 -44.71
N GLU A 135 11.44 36.09 -44.69
CA GLU A 135 11.59 37.28 -43.88
C GLU A 135 10.71 38.40 -44.43
N SER A 136 9.88 38.98 -43.58
CA SER A 136 9.37 40.32 -43.75
C SER A 136 9.67 41.12 -42.45
N GLN A 137 10.60 42.06 -42.61
CA GLN A 137 10.95 43.01 -41.53
C GLN A 137 9.79 43.97 -41.27
N THR A 138 9.33 44.03 -40.03
CA THR A 138 8.72 45.25 -39.49
C THR A 138 9.09 45.37 -38.04
N THR A 139 9.85 46.41 -37.75
CA THR A 139 10.34 46.78 -36.44
C THR A 139 9.18 47.29 -35.58
N GLN A 140 8.84 46.57 -34.51
CA GLN A 140 8.17 47.16 -33.34
C GLN A 140 8.69 46.51 -32.06
N ALA A 141 8.88 47.35 -31.03
CA ALA A 141 9.44 47.05 -29.75
C ALA A 141 8.73 45.91 -28.98
N PRO A 142 9.43 45.19 -28.10
CA PRO A 142 8.85 44.05 -27.37
C PRO A 142 7.86 44.54 -26.34
N GLN A 143 6.58 44.33 -26.59
CA GLN A 143 5.57 44.28 -25.52
C GLN A 143 5.75 42.97 -24.77
N THR A 144 6.12 43.05 -23.51
CA THR A 144 6.09 41.97 -22.54
C THR A 144 4.66 41.48 -22.41
N THR A 145 4.32 40.40 -23.12
CA THR A 145 3.07 39.69 -22.88
C THR A 145 3.23 38.94 -21.56
N GLN A 146 2.80 39.55 -20.46
CA GLN A 146 2.48 38.83 -19.25
C GLN A 146 1.42 37.77 -19.63
N SER A 147 1.84 36.52 -19.61
CA SER A 147 0.91 35.41 -19.61
C SER A 147 0.10 35.49 -18.32
N THR A 148 -1.06 36.11 -18.43
CA THR A 148 -2.05 36.10 -17.35
C THR A 148 -2.55 34.66 -17.27
N THR A 149 -1.89 33.85 -16.44
CA THR A 149 -2.50 32.64 -15.95
C THR A 149 -3.77 33.10 -15.25
N ALA A 150 -4.92 32.81 -15.85
CA ALA A 150 -6.20 33.02 -15.20
C ALA A 150 -6.12 32.32 -13.84
N GLN A 151 -6.01 33.07 -12.76
CA GLN A 151 -6.21 32.55 -11.41
C GLN A 151 -7.61 31.98 -11.41
N ALA A 152 -7.71 30.65 -11.34
CA ALA A 152 -8.97 30.01 -11.05
C ALA A 152 -9.48 30.65 -9.75
N VAL A 153 -10.61 31.31 -9.81
CA VAL A 153 -11.27 31.82 -8.62
C VAL A 153 -11.54 30.62 -7.74
N SER A 154 -10.84 30.51 -6.63
CA SER A 154 -11.07 29.47 -5.62
C SER A 154 -12.53 29.60 -5.19
N ASP A 155 -13.33 28.56 -5.34
CA ASP A 155 -14.67 28.48 -4.81
C ASP A 155 -14.70 28.20 -3.30
N GLY A 156 -13.51 28.12 -2.67
CA GLY A 156 -13.31 27.87 -1.25
C GLY A 156 -13.59 26.42 -0.84
N ILE A 157 -13.73 25.50 -1.80
CA ILE A 157 -13.94 24.08 -1.51
C ILE A 157 -12.58 23.37 -1.53
N ILE A 158 -12.21 22.81 -0.38
CA ILE A 158 -10.90 22.24 -0.13
C ILE A 158 -10.98 20.71 -0.16
N ASN A 159 -10.00 20.06 -0.82
CA ASN A 159 -9.81 18.62 -0.75
C ASN A 159 -9.46 18.20 0.70
N PRO A 160 -10.26 17.33 1.36
CA PRO A 160 -10.06 16.99 2.76
C PRO A 160 -8.80 16.17 3.04
N LEU A 161 -8.18 15.56 2.01
CA LEU A 161 -6.95 14.78 2.15
C LEU A 161 -5.68 15.54 1.77
N THR A 162 -5.80 16.62 0.97
CA THR A 162 -4.63 17.39 0.53
C THR A 162 -4.65 18.85 0.94
N GLY A 163 -5.76 19.38 1.41
CA GLY A 163 -5.88 20.81 1.74
C GLY A 163 -5.83 21.75 0.54
N GLU A 164 -5.86 21.22 -0.69
CA GLU A 164 -5.82 22.02 -1.92
C GLU A 164 -7.19 22.56 -2.31
N ASP A 165 -7.21 23.78 -2.82
CA ASP A 165 -8.43 24.42 -3.36
C ASP A 165 -8.91 23.77 -4.67
N GLY A 166 -10.17 24.06 -5.03
CA GLY A 166 -10.77 23.58 -6.28
C GLY A 166 -11.21 22.12 -6.23
N TYR A 167 -11.50 21.62 -5.04
CA TYR A 167 -12.04 20.27 -4.85
C TYR A 167 -13.41 20.13 -5.51
N ASN A 168 -13.65 18.99 -6.11
CA ASN A 168 -14.91 18.70 -6.80
C ASN A 168 -16.11 18.79 -5.85
N LYS A 169 -17.01 19.74 -6.11
CA LYS A 169 -18.23 19.95 -5.31
C LYS A 169 -19.08 18.68 -5.18
N ALA A 170 -19.12 17.84 -6.22
CA ALA A 170 -19.87 16.58 -6.20
C ALA A 170 -19.25 15.50 -5.29
N ALA A 171 -17.97 15.67 -4.92
CA ALA A 171 -17.26 14.78 -4.01
C ALA A 171 -17.33 15.22 -2.54
N VAL A 172 -17.81 16.41 -2.26
CA VAL A 172 -17.99 16.91 -0.88
C VAL A 172 -18.95 16.01 -0.11
N GLY A 173 -18.55 15.61 1.10
CA GLY A 173 -19.32 14.70 1.95
C GLY A 173 -19.40 13.26 1.44
N LYS A 174 -18.49 12.89 0.53
CA LYS A 174 -18.29 11.49 0.09
C LYS A 174 -17.12 10.85 0.79
N ARG A 175 -17.22 9.54 1.02
CA ARG A 175 -16.13 8.73 1.57
C ARG A 175 -14.97 8.65 0.58
N PRO A 176 -13.71 8.81 1.01
CA PRO A 176 -12.55 8.47 0.19
C PRO A 176 -12.57 7.00 -0.22
N VAL A 177 -11.83 6.69 -1.26
CA VAL A 177 -11.53 5.31 -1.66
C VAL A 177 -10.06 5.01 -1.37
N ALA A 178 -9.79 3.86 -0.77
CA ALA A 178 -8.46 3.37 -0.48
C ALA A 178 -8.20 2.04 -1.22
N VAL A 179 -7.11 1.94 -1.97
CA VAL A 179 -6.76 0.77 -2.77
C VAL A 179 -5.43 0.18 -2.32
N VAL A 180 -5.42 -1.14 -2.03
CA VAL A 180 -4.18 -1.87 -1.68
C VAL A 180 -3.38 -2.16 -2.93
N VAL A 181 -2.13 -1.71 -2.95
CA VAL A 181 -1.21 -1.84 -4.08
C VAL A 181 0.09 -2.50 -3.63
N GLU A 182 0.64 -3.32 -4.50
CA GLU A 182 1.88 -4.05 -4.27
C GLU A 182 3.10 -3.14 -4.21
N ASN A 183 4.04 -3.48 -3.31
CA ASN A 183 5.33 -2.81 -3.25
C ASN A 183 6.47 -3.78 -2.92
N GLU A 184 6.37 -5.02 -3.38
CA GLU A 184 7.44 -5.99 -3.19
C GLU A 184 8.75 -5.49 -3.84
N TYR A 185 9.82 -5.46 -3.04
CA TYR A 185 11.10 -4.92 -3.51
C TYR A 185 11.96 -5.97 -4.24
N SER A 186 11.62 -7.24 -4.15
CA SER A 186 12.32 -8.33 -4.84
C SER A 186 12.05 -8.37 -6.34
N THR A 187 10.99 -7.69 -6.81
CA THR A 187 10.66 -7.59 -8.23
C THR A 187 10.42 -6.16 -8.68
N THR A 188 11.14 -5.75 -9.74
CA THR A 188 10.94 -4.44 -10.37
C THR A 188 9.72 -4.39 -11.29
N ALA A 189 9.09 -5.53 -11.57
CA ALA A 189 7.93 -5.61 -12.47
C ALA A 189 6.70 -4.90 -11.92
N VAL A 190 6.64 -4.70 -10.60
CA VAL A 190 5.55 -3.96 -9.95
C VAL A 190 5.73 -2.45 -10.02
N ARG A 191 6.93 -1.95 -10.40
CA ARG A 191 7.27 -0.53 -10.39
C ARG A 191 7.41 0.04 -11.81
N PRO A 192 7.10 1.33 -12.04
CA PRO A 192 6.32 2.17 -11.14
C PRO A 192 4.90 1.62 -11.00
N GLN A 193 4.35 1.71 -9.80
CA GLN A 193 2.97 1.29 -9.56
C GLN A 193 2.01 2.20 -10.32
N TRP A 194 0.99 1.59 -10.94
CA TRP A 194 -0.01 2.36 -11.65
C TRP A 194 -0.87 3.17 -10.67
N GLY A 195 -1.06 4.45 -10.95
CA GLY A 195 -1.86 5.37 -10.14
C GLY A 195 -1.16 5.91 -8.90
N LEU A 196 0.11 5.53 -8.63
CA LEU A 196 0.83 5.96 -7.44
C LEU A 196 0.99 7.48 -7.36
N SER A 197 1.40 8.12 -8.46
CA SER A 197 1.59 9.58 -8.53
C SER A 197 0.29 10.37 -8.47
N ASP A 198 -0.86 9.73 -8.71
CA ASP A 198 -2.18 10.39 -8.74
C ASP A 198 -2.83 10.44 -7.35
N ALA A 199 -2.48 9.52 -6.45
CA ALA A 199 -3.08 9.42 -5.13
C ALA A 199 -2.90 10.69 -4.29
N ASP A 200 -3.92 11.05 -3.51
CA ASP A 200 -3.89 12.16 -2.55
C ASP A 200 -2.99 11.84 -1.35
N ILE A 201 -3.13 10.63 -0.81
CA ILE A 201 -2.29 10.08 0.25
C ILE A 201 -1.77 8.71 -0.18
N VAL A 202 -0.49 8.47 0.08
CA VAL A 202 0.17 7.17 -0.05
C VAL A 202 0.63 6.72 1.32
N LEU A 203 0.08 5.63 1.85
CA LEU A 203 0.62 4.95 3.02
C LEU A 203 1.49 3.79 2.56
N GLU A 204 2.71 3.68 3.09
CA GLU A 204 3.56 2.50 2.97
C GLU A 204 3.80 1.88 4.33
N GLY A 205 3.39 0.62 4.50
CA GLY A 205 3.57 -0.16 5.72
C GLY A 205 4.15 -1.54 5.43
N GLU A 206 4.74 -2.17 6.46
CA GLU A 206 5.23 -3.54 6.37
C GLU A 206 4.06 -4.52 6.20
N SER A 207 4.25 -5.49 5.32
CA SER A 207 3.39 -6.67 5.15
C SER A 207 4.32 -7.88 5.08
N GLU A 208 4.03 -8.97 5.65
CA GLU A 208 4.83 -10.19 5.74
C GLU A 208 6.37 -9.93 5.80
N PHE A 209 7.05 -9.87 4.64
CA PHE A 209 8.51 -9.66 4.50
C PHE A 209 8.87 -8.48 3.59
N SER A 210 7.87 -7.75 3.10
CA SER A 210 8.00 -6.60 2.21
C SER A 210 7.05 -5.50 2.68
N THR A 211 6.97 -4.39 1.95
CA THR A 211 5.94 -3.37 2.19
C THR A 211 4.78 -3.52 1.21
N ARG A 212 3.64 -2.93 1.56
CA ARG A 212 2.51 -2.64 0.67
C ARG A 212 2.17 -1.18 0.73
N LEU A 213 1.52 -0.72 -0.31
CA LEU A 213 0.97 0.62 -0.38
C LEU A 213 -0.54 0.57 -0.17
N LEU A 214 -1.05 1.62 0.46
CA LEU A 214 -2.47 1.94 0.48
C LEU A 214 -2.62 3.34 -0.10
N LEU A 215 -3.28 3.44 -1.24
CA LEU A 215 -3.44 4.66 -2.00
C LEU A 215 -4.83 5.23 -1.78
N PHE A 216 -4.94 6.51 -1.44
CA PHE A 216 -6.20 7.17 -1.13
C PHE A 216 -6.55 8.24 -2.16
N TRP A 217 -7.83 8.32 -2.48
CA TRP A 217 -8.42 9.38 -3.30
C TRP A 217 -9.67 9.93 -2.59
N ALA A 218 -9.68 11.23 -2.32
CA ALA A 218 -10.86 11.92 -1.80
C ALA A 218 -11.95 11.96 -2.87
N ASP A 219 -11.60 12.29 -4.11
CA ASP A 219 -12.50 12.30 -5.27
C ASP A 219 -12.32 11.05 -6.12
N TYR A 220 -13.06 10.00 -5.82
CA TYR A 220 -12.99 8.75 -6.57
C TYR A 220 -13.53 8.85 -8.01
N THR A 221 -14.15 9.97 -8.39
CA THR A 221 -14.58 10.21 -9.78
C THR A 221 -13.43 10.60 -10.69
N LYS A 222 -12.29 11.01 -10.11
CA LYS A 222 -11.06 11.42 -10.82
C LYS A 222 -9.91 10.41 -10.73
N MET A 223 -10.20 9.19 -10.27
CA MET A 223 -9.18 8.15 -10.18
C MET A 223 -8.64 7.79 -11.59
N PRO A 224 -7.32 7.47 -11.70
CA PRO A 224 -6.71 7.16 -12.98
C PRO A 224 -7.25 5.85 -13.57
N LYS A 225 -7.08 5.66 -14.88
CA LYS A 225 -7.60 4.47 -15.59
C LYS A 225 -7.08 3.16 -15.04
N GLN A 226 -5.87 3.16 -14.49
CA GLN A 226 -5.18 1.95 -14.03
C GLN A 226 -4.56 2.20 -12.65
N ILE A 227 -4.90 1.34 -11.69
CA ILE A 227 -4.38 1.41 -10.32
C ILE A 227 -3.92 0.02 -9.89
N GLY A 228 -2.65 -0.12 -9.50
CA GLY A 228 -2.09 -1.39 -9.10
C GLY A 228 -0.57 -1.51 -9.26
N PRO A 229 -0.06 -2.76 -9.20
CA PRO A 229 -0.79 -4.03 -9.09
C PRO A 229 -1.60 -4.12 -7.79
N ALA A 230 -2.90 -4.43 -7.90
CA ALA A 230 -3.76 -4.56 -6.73
C ALA A 230 -3.42 -5.84 -5.94
N ARG A 231 -3.44 -5.75 -4.60
CA ARG A 231 -3.00 -6.83 -3.71
C ARG A 231 -4.01 -7.12 -2.60
N SER A 232 -3.71 -8.22 -1.89
CA SER A 232 -4.61 -8.74 -0.86
C SER A 232 -4.66 -7.83 0.37
N ALA A 233 -5.87 -7.72 0.94
CA ALA A 233 -6.11 -7.07 2.22
C ALA A 233 -5.35 -7.72 3.36
N ARG A 234 -4.91 -6.90 4.31
CA ARG A 234 -4.33 -7.28 5.61
C ARG A 234 -4.91 -6.38 6.69
N PRO A 235 -5.15 -6.87 7.91
CA PRO A 235 -5.74 -6.10 8.99
C PRO A 235 -5.14 -4.72 9.22
N PRO A 236 -3.81 -4.53 9.26
CA PRO A 236 -3.22 -3.19 9.50
C PRO A 236 -3.64 -2.14 8.45
N PHE A 237 -3.74 -2.53 7.18
CA PHE A 237 -4.14 -1.61 6.11
C PHE A 237 -5.64 -1.31 6.15
N ILE A 238 -6.45 -2.29 6.57
CA ILE A 238 -7.89 -2.09 6.78
C ILE A 238 -8.08 -1.06 7.89
N HIS A 239 -7.50 -1.29 9.07
CA HIS A 239 -7.64 -0.40 10.21
C HIS A 239 -7.13 1.02 9.89
N PHE A 240 -6.01 1.14 9.17
CA PHE A 240 -5.51 2.45 8.76
C PHE A 240 -6.48 3.17 7.80
N SER A 241 -7.11 2.43 6.88
CA SER A 241 -8.10 3.02 5.96
C SER A 241 -9.31 3.58 6.69
N GLN A 242 -9.70 2.93 7.80
CA GLN A 242 -10.85 3.35 8.59
C GLN A 242 -10.61 4.64 9.37
N LEU A 243 -9.35 5.05 9.58
CA LEU A 243 -9.05 6.39 10.12
C LEU A 243 -9.58 7.51 9.22
N PHE A 244 -9.77 7.23 7.93
CA PHE A 244 -10.34 8.16 6.94
C PHE A 244 -11.74 7.73 6.47
N ASN A 245 -12.43 6.85 7.18
CA ASN A 245 -13.74 6.32 6.81
C ASN A 245 -13.82 5.86 5.33
N SER A 246 -12.72 5.34 4.80
CA SER A 246 -12.59 5.01 3.37
C SER A 246 -13.36 3.74 3.00
N VAL A 247 -13.84 3.66 1.75
CA VAL A 247 -14.20 2.39 1.12
C VAL A 247 -12.92 1.66 0.74
N PHE A 248 -12.76 0.40 1.16
CA PHE A 248 -11.54 -0.36 1.00
C PHE A 248 -11.59 -1.29 -0.21
N ILE A 249 -10.66 -1.13 -1.17
CA ILE A 249 -10.59 -1.94 -2.40
C ILE A 249 -9.29 -2.75 -2.41
N HIS A 250 -9.40 -4.05 -2.71
CA HIS A 250 -8.29 -4.99 -2.66
C HIS A 250 -8.45 -6.15 -3.67
N ALA A 251 -7.39 -6.92 -3.90
CA ALA A 251 -7.42 -8.14 -4.71
C ALA A 251 -6.97 -9.34 -3.89
N GLY A 252 -7.93 -10.08 -3.32
CA GLY A 252 -7.70 -11.16 -2.36
C GLY A 252 -7.54 -10.65 -0.93
N LEU A 253 -7.49 -11.57 0.03
CA LEU A 253 -7.40 -11.24 1.45
C LEU A 253 -6.70 -12.36 2.24
N SER A 254 -6.26 -12.06 3.48
CA SER A 254 -5.78 -13.06 4.40
C SER A 254 -6.92 -13.66 5.19
N HIS A 255 -6.88 -14.99 5.40
CA HIS A 255 -7.87 -15.72 6.19
C HIS A 255 -7.37 -15.98 7.60
N SER A 256 -8.27 -15.91 8.56
CA SER A 256 -8.00 -16.24 9.96
C SER A 256 -7.62 -17.72 10.12
N LYS A 257 -6.67 -17.98 11.01
CA LYS A 257 -6.30 -19.34 11.41
C LYS A 257 -5.50 -19.35 12.72
N GLY A 258 -5.93 -20.14 13.67
CA GLY A 258 -5.29 -20.18 15.00
C GLY A 258 -5.38 -18.84 15.71
N SER A 259 -4.25 -18.31 16.14
CA SER A 259 -4.18 -16.98 16.77
C SER A 259 -4.14 -15.82 15.78
N TYR A 260 -4.00 -16.10 14.49
CA TYR A 260 -4.01 -15.05 13.47
C TYR A 260 -5.44 -14.66 13.10
N VAL A 261 -5.79 -13.39 13.34
CA VAL A 261 -7.03 -12.77 12.86
C VAL A 261 -6.76 -12.21 11.45
N GLY A 262 -7.40 -12.77 10.44
CA GLY A 262 -7.25 -12.37 9.06
C GLY A 262 -8.15 -11.20 8.67
N ALA A 263 -7.95 -10.72 7.45
CA ALA A 263 -8.78 -9.66 6.88
C ALA A 263 -10.26 -10.07 6.74
N ASP A 264 -10.54 -11.36 6.51
CA ASP A 264 -11.90 -11.92 6.45
C ASP A 264 -12.70 -11.65 7.73
N ASP A 265 -12.11 -11.98 8.88
CA ASP A 265 -12.78 -11.76 10.17
C ASP A 265 -12.83 -10.26 10.53
N VAL A 266 -11.83 -9.47 10.18
CA VAL A 266 -11.86 -8.02 10.41
C VAL A 266 -13.02 -7.39 9.66
N PHE A 267 -13.18 -7.65 8.36
CA PHE A 267 -14.29 -7.13 7.57
C PHE A 267 -15.66 -7.52 8.16
N LYS A 268 -15.80 -8.80 8.53
CA LYS A 268 -17.05 -9.33 9.06
C LYS A 268 -17.39 -8.77 10.44
N ASN A 269 -16.43 -8.78 11.37
CA ASN A 269 -16.68 -8.44 12.78
C ASN A 269 -16.82 -6.94 13.00
N GLU A 270 -16.13 -6.12 12.19
CA GLU A 270 -16.15 -4.67 12.29
C GLU A 270 -17.14 -4.02 11.30
N GLY A 271 -17.79 -4.82 10.44
CA GLY A 271 -18.80 -4.34 9.48
C GLY A 271 -18.23 -3.33 8.48
N ILE A 272 -17.01 -3.58 7.99
CA ILE A 272 -16.30 -2.64 7.10
C ILE A 272 -16.68 -2.91 5.64
N ASP A 273 -17.15 -1.87 4.94
CA ASP A 273 -17.40 -1.92 3.50
C ASP A 273 -16.11 -2.13 2.73
N HIS A 274 -16.05 -3.18 1.91
CA HIS A 274 -14.90 -3.47 1.08
C HIS A 274 -15.29 -4.08 -0.26
N ILE A 275 -14.40 -4.02 -1.24
CA ILE A 275 -14.56 -4.63 -2.56
C ILE A 275 -13.37 -5.52 -2.86
N ASN A 276 -13.63 -6.81 -3.08
CA ASN A 276 -12.61 -7.76 -3.53
C ASN A 276 -12.62 -7.86 -5.06
N LEU A 277 -11.64 -7.24 -5.71
CA LEU A 277 -11.53 -7.20 -7.16
C LEU A 277 -11.46 -8.57 -7.83
N LEU A 278 -11.05 -9.63 -7.12
CA LEU A 278 -11.01 -10.98 -7.66
C LEU A 278 -12.42 -11.56 -7.92
N SER A 279 -13.44 -10.97 -7.30
CA SER A 279 -14.85 -11.33 -7.51
C SER A 279 -15.54 -10.43 -8.55
N GLU A 280 -14.80 -9.47 -9.13
CA GLU A 280 -15.37 -8.48 -10.05
C GLU A 280 -15.13 -8.84 -11.51
N GLY A 281 -16.05 -8.40 -12.38
CA GLY A 281 -15.95 -8.58 -13.82
C GLY A 281 -14.84 -7.72 -14.48
N SER A 282 -14.62 -7.99 -15.75
CA SER A 282 -13.60 -7.31 -16.55
C SER A 282 -13.81 -5.81 -16.68
N ASP A 283 -15.00 -5.30 -16.39
CA ASP A 283 -15.29 -3.85 -16.40
C ASP A 283 -14.57 -3.10 -15.27
N TYR A 284 -14.25 -3.79 -14.19
CA TYR A 284 -13.65 -3.19 -13.00
C TYR A 284 -12.22 -3.66 -12.74
N PHE A 285 -11.92 -4.93 -13.04
CA PHE A 285 -10.62 -5.54 -12.79
C PHE A 285 -10.06 -6.18 -14.05
N SER A 286 -8.79 -5.97 -14.32
CA SER A 286 -8.10 -6.54 -15.47
C SER A 286 -6.64 -6.87 -15.14
N ARG A 287 -5.93 -7.48 -16.09
CA ARG A 287 -4.52 -7.88 -15.92
C ARG A 287 -3.67 -7.36 -17.06
N ASP A 288 -2.62 -6.64 -16.71
CA ASP A 288 -1.58 -6.19 -17.65
C ASP A 288 -0.37 -7.13 -17.54
N LYS A 289 -0.13 -7.90 -18.60
CA LYS A 289 0.98 -8.86 -18.68
C LYS A 289 2.20 -8.30 -19.42
N SER A 290 2.23 -7.00 -19.71
CA SER A 290 3.32 -6.34 -20.47
C SER A 290 4.65 -6.37 -19.71
N ARG A 291 4.63 -6.32 -18.37
CA ARG A 291 5.83 -6.28 -17.52
C ARG A 291 6.26 -7.65 -17.02
N THR A 292 5.29 -8.53 -16.74
CA THR A 292 5.53 -9.88 -16.19
C THR A 292 4.36 -10.80 -16.49
N ARG A 293 4.63 -12.12 -16.50
CA ARG A 293 3.59 -13.15 -16.60
C ARG A 293 3.16 -13.70 -15.25
N THR A 294 3.87 -13.36 -14.17
CA THR A 294 3.51 -13.76 -12.81
C THR A 294 2.19 -13.13 -12.45
N ILE A 295 1.15 -13.94 -12.34
CA ILE A 295 -0.25 -13.50 -12.27
C ILE A 295 -0.52 -12.50 -11.14
N GLU A 296 0.18 -12.63 -10.03
CA GLU A 296 0.04 -11.82 -8.83
C GLU A 296 0.45 -10.35 -9.03
N HIS A 297 1.34 -10.09 -10.01
CA HIS A 297 1.89 -8.76 -10.29
C HIS A 297 1.22 -8.06 -11.49
N THR A 298 0.10 -8.60 -11.98
CA THR A 298 -0.53 -8.12 -13.22
C THR A 298 -1.91 -7.49 -13.03
N GLY A 299 -2.53 -7.69 -11.86
CA GLY A 299 -3.91 -7.27 -11.61
C GLY A 299 -4.03 -5.78 -11.32
N PHE A 300 -5.00 -5.10 -11.93
CA PHE A 300 -5.25 -3.68 -11.67
C PHE A 300 -6.74 -3.35 -11.65
N LEU A 301 -7.08 -2.35 -10.83
CA LEU A 301 -8.39 -1.71 -10.80
C LEU A 301 -8.50 -0.71 -11.96
N LYS A 302 -9.61 -0.72 -12.66
CA LYS A 302 -9.99 0.34 -13.61
C LYS A 302 -10.60 1.51 -12.84
N GLY A 303 -9.77 2.48 -12.41
CA GLY A 303 -10.17 3.50 -11.48
C GLY A 303 -11.28 4.43 -11.99
N ASN A 304 -11.30 4.71 -13.29
CA ASN A 304 -12.38 5.48 -13.92
C ASN A 304 -13.77 4.82 -13.80
N ASN A 305 -13.85 3.53 -13.48
CA ASN A 305 -15.11 2.79 -13.31
C ASN A 305 -15.50 2.61 -11.83
N VAL A 306 -14.73 3.19 -10.90
CA VAL A 306 -15.03 3.09 -9.46
C VAL A 306 -16.42 3.65 -9.11
N PRO A 307 -16.89 4.78 -9.66
CA PRO A 307 -18.26 5.25 -9.37
C PRO A 307 -19.32 4.18 -9.65
N SER A 308 -19.31 3.56 -10.83
CA SER A 308 -20.27 2.50 -11.19
C SER A 308 -20.05 1.21 -10.39
N LEU A 309 -18.80 0.91 -9.98
CA LEU A 309 -18.50 -0.22 -9.09
C LEU A 309 -19.16 -0.03 -7.71
N LEU A 310 -18.99 1.15 -7.09
CA LEU A 310 -19.57 1.46 -5.81
C LEU A 310 -21.11 1.40 -5.86
N GLU A 311 -21.72 1.93 -6.93
CA GLU A 311 -23.16 1.88 -7.17
C GLU A 311 -23.66 0.43 -7.34
N SER A 312 -22.98 -0.39 -8.16
CA SER A 312 -23.34 -1.79 -8.39
C SER A 312 -23.31 -2.64 -7.13
N LYS A 313 -22.37 -2.32 -6.20
CA LYS A 313 -22.25 -2.97 -4.89
C LYS A 313 -23.12 -2.34 -3.81
N LYS A 314 -23.85 -1.28 -4.12
CA LYS A 314 -24.70 -0.54 -3.16
C LYS A 314 -23.92 -0.06 -1.94
N ILE A 315 -22.64 0.32 -2.13
CA ILE A 315 -21.81 0.86 -1.07
C ILE A 315 -22.35 2.22 -0.65
N ASP A 316 -22.52 2.43 0.65
CA ASP A 316 -22.80 3.76 1.17
C ASP A 316 -21.58 4.65 0.99
N THR A 317 -21.72 5.65 0.14
CA THR A 317 -20.63 6.60 -0.16
C THR A 317 -20.72 7.88 0.67
N LYS A 318 -21.67 8.01 1.59
CA LYS A 318 -21.79 9.16 2.47
C LYS A 318 -20.69 9.13 3.53
N LEU A 319 -19.95 10.25 3.67
CA LEU A 319 -18.92 10.38 4.70
C LEU A 319 -19.56 10.44 6.09
N ASP A 320 -19.07 9.61 6.98
CA ASP A 320 -19.34 9.72 8.43
C ASP A 320 -18.22 10.55 9.07
N GLU A 321 -18.48 11.84 9.27
CA GLU A 321 -17.50 12.78 9.85
C GLU A 321 -17.06 12.37 11.27
N SER A 322 -17.88 11.59 11.99
CA SER A 322 -17.51 11.08 13.32
C SER A 322 -16.36 10.06 13.26
N LYS A 323 -16.22 9.37 12.12
CA LYS A 323 -15.19 8.36 11.84
C LYS A 323 -14.06 8.86 10.93
N PHE A 324 -14.10 10.11 10.49
CA PHE A 324 -13.13 10.68 9.57
C PHE A 324 -12.08 11.50 10.32
N THR A 325 -10.80 11.21 10.10
CA THR A 325 -9.68 12.05 10.56
C THR A 325 -9.65 13.32 9.72
N GLN A 326 -10.07 14.42 10.29
CA GLN A 326 -9.92 15.72 9.67
C GLN A 326 -8.47 16.18 9.80
N LEU A 327 -7.69 16.10 8.71
CA LEU A 327 -6.35 16.66 8.67
C LEU A 327 -6.42 18.19 8.73
N SER A 328 -5.50 18.79 9.48
CA SER A 328 -5.36 20.23 9.56
C SER A 328 -4.36 20.72 8.51
N PHE A 329 -4.70 21.77 7.78
CA PHE A 329 -3.83 22.33 6.74
C PHE A 329 -3.56 23.82 6.99
N ASN A 330 -2.32 24.25 6.72
CA ASN A 330 -1.98 25.65 6.63
C ASN A 330 -2.71 26.27 5.42
N LYS A 331 -3.03 27.56 5.52
CA LYS A 331 -3.64 28.28 4.40
C LYS A 331 -2.71 28.35 3.19
N GLU A 332 -1.42 28.54 3.46
CA GLU A 332 -0.35 28.62 2.47
C GLU A 332 0.81 27.74 2.92
N ALA A 333 1.59 27.23 1.97
CA ALA A 333 2.74 26.41 2.27
C ALA A 333 3.83 27.22 3.00
N LYS A 334 4.29 26.71 4.14
CA LYS A 334 5.33 27.32 4.97
C LYS A 334 6.21 26.27 5.63
N PRO A 335 7.45 26.60 6.05
CA PRO A 335 8.24 25.75 6.93
C PRO A 335 7.45 25.34 8.17
N LEU A 336 7.58 24.07 8.60
CA LEU A 336 6.88 23.55 9.79
C LEU A 336 7.68 23.78 11.08
N GLY A 337 8.98 24.06 10.97
CA GLY A 337 9.89 24.31 12.09
C GLY A 337 11.26 24.75 11.58
N ASP A 338 12.23 24.85 12.51
CA ASP A 338 13.58 25.33 12.20
C ASP A 338 14.54 24.18 11.80
N THR A 339 14.16 22.93 12.01
CA THR A 339 15.00 21.77 11.68
C THR A 339 15.01 21.55 10.18
N LYS A 340 16.19 21.73 9.54
CA LYS A 340 16.35 21.46 8.11
C LYS A 340 16.20 19.99 7.79
N ALA A 341 15.52 19.69 6.70
CA ALA A 341 15.18 18.34 6.25
C ALA A 341 15.22 18.22 4.71
N ASP A 342 16.34 18.66 4.11
CA ASP A 342 16.55 18.57 2.66
C ASP A 342 16.68 17.11 2.19
N SER A 343 17.06 16.21 3.08
CA SER A 343 17.14 14.77 2.81
C SER A 343 16.78 13.99 4.07
N VAL A 344 15.96 12.95 3.90
CA VAL A 344 15.54 12.09 5.00
C VAL A 344 15.54 10.63 4.58
N SER A 345 15.90 9.76 5.52
CA SER A 345 15.78 8.30 5.38
C SER A 345 14.79 7.76 6.41
N PHE A 346 13.90 6.87 5.96
CA PHE A 346 12.98 6.14 6.81
C PHE A 346 13.24 4.65 6.70
N LYS A 347 13.51 4.00 7.83
CA LYS A 347 13.70 2.55 7.93
C LYS A 347 12.47 1.94 8.58
N TRP A 348 11.87 0.93 7.92
CA TRP A 348 10.69 0.24 8.45
C TRP A 348 11.04 -0.67 9.62
N THR A 349 12.04 -1.54 9.45
CA THR A 349 12.57 -2.43 10.49
C THR A 349 14.07 -2.65 10.29
N SER A 350 14.71 -3.33 11.23
CA SER A 350 16.11 -3.75 11.12
C SER A 350 16.23 -5.25 11.39
N SER A 351 16.95 -5.98 10.53
CA SER A 351 17.20 -7.41 10.73
C SER A 351 17.95 -7.71 12.02
N SER A 352 18.86 -6.83 12.45
CA SER A 352 19.57 -6.96 13.74
C SER A 352 18.66 -6.89 14.96
N ASN A 353 17.45 -6.34 14.79
CA ASN A 353 16.43 -6.25 15.83
C ASN A 353 15.27 -7.25 15.62
N GLY A 354 15.48 -8.27 14.78
CA GLY A 354 14.45 -9.27 14.46
C GLY A 354 13.37 -8.77 13.51
N GLY A 355 13.56 -7.62 12.89
CA GLY A 355 12.66 -7.08 11.86
C GLY A 355 12.71 -7.90 10.58
N ARG A 356 11.57 -8.04 9.93
CA ARG A 356 11.38 -8.87 8.73
C ARG A 356 11.38 -8.08 7.42
N CYS A 357 11.26 -6.74 7.50
CA CYS A 357 11.29 -5.85 6.34
C CYS A 357 12.37 -4.77 6.52
N PRO A 358 13.66 -5.10 6.33
CA PRO A 358 14.78 -4.15 6.57
C PRO A 358 14.90 -3.08 5.46
N LYS A 359 13.79 -2.65 4.90
CA LYS A 359 13.73 -1.61 3.87
C LYS A 359 14.10 -0.24 4.46
N THR A 360 14.81 0.57 3.68
CA THR A 360 15.05 1.99 3.96
C THR A 360 14.64 2.81 2.74
N GLY A 361 13.65 3.68 2.89
CA GLY A 361 13.26 4.68 1.90
C GLY A 361 14.11 5.94 2.06
N LYS A 362 14.45 6.60 0.96
CA LYS A 362 15.24 7.83 0.93
C LYS A 362 14.51 8.90 0.14
N PHE A 363 14.33 10.05 0.74
CA PHE A 363 13.60 11.16 0.15
C PHE A 363 14.49 12.41 0.11
N LYS A 364 14.35 13.19 -0.98
CA LYS A 364 15.04 14.45 -1.15
C LYS A 364 14.03 15.55 -1.41
N TYR A 365 14.21 16.69 -0.73
CA TYR A 365 13.42 17.89 -0.96
C TYR A 365 14.00 18.72 -2.10
N SER A 366 13.15 19.13 -3.01
CA SER A 366 13.50 20.04 -4.09
C SER A 366 12.22 20.67 -4.67
N ASN A 367 12.27 21.94 -4.99
CA ASN A 367 11.18 22.65 -5.67
C ASN A 367 9.80 22.48 -5.01
N GLY A 368 9.74 22.62 -3.69
CA GLY A 368 8.49 22.58 -2.93
C GLY A 368 7.97 21.19 -2.59
N CYS A 369 8.66 20.11 -2.97
CA CYS A 369 8.21 18.75 -2.71
C CYS A 369 9.36 17.78 -2.40
N TYR A 370 9.02 16.68 -1.77
CA TYR A 370 9.89 15.52 -1.59
C TYR A 370 9.69 14.52 -2.73
N THR A 371 10.79 13.93 -3.18
CA THR A 371 10.84 12.90 -4.23
C THR A 371 11.69 11.72 -3.77
N THR A 372 11.47 10.56 -4.39
CA THR A 372 12.31 9.37 -4.21
C THR A 372 12.35 8.59 -5.51
N THR A 373 13.41 7.85 -5.73
CA THR A 373 13.56 6.88 -6.83
C THR A 373 13.17 5.44 -6.43
N ASP A 374 12.71 5.24 -5.19
CA ASP A 374 12.37 3.91 -4.67
C ASP A 374 11.26 3.20 -5.46
N PHE A 375 10.46 3.95 -6.21
CA PHE A 375 9.36 3.44 -7.05
C PHE A 375 9.69 3.41 -8.55
N ASP A 376 10.90 3.77 -8.92
CA ASP A 376 11.36 3.73 -10.30
C ASP A 376 11.83 2.33 -10.70
N SER A 377 11.79 2.04 -12.00
CA SER A 377 12.31 0.80 -12.55
C SER A 377 12.66 0.95 -14.03
N LYS A 378 13.10 -0.14 -14.65
CA LYS A 378 13.31 -0.21 -16.11
C LYS A 378 12.04 0.06 -16.93
N TYR A 379 10.87 0.05 -16.32
CA TYR A 379 9.57 0.32 -16.98
C TYR A 379 9.16 1.79 -16.90
N GLY A 380 9.95 2.62 -16.25
CA GLY A 380 9.76 4.07 -16.16
C GLY A 380 10.03 4.63 -14.78
N GLU A 381 9.84 5.94 -14.68
CA GLU A 381 9.92 6.70 -13.43
C GLU A 381 8.52 6.87 -12.85
N ALA A 382 8.42 6.79 -11.52
CA ALA A 382 7.16 6.99 -10.81
C ALA A 382 6.70 8.45 -10.79
N ASN A 383 7.64 9.37 -10.89
CA ASN A 383 7.41 10.83 -10.88
C ASN A 383 6.58 11.31 -9.68
N CYS A 384 6.71 10.65 -8.54
CA CYS A 384 6.00 10.98 -7.32
C CYS A 384 6.56 12.26 -6.69
N LYS A 385 5.66 13.16 -6.30
CA LYS A 385 5.96 14.42 -5.63
C LYS A 385 5.01 14.59 -4.45
N TRP A 386 5.57 14.68 -3.24
CA TRP A 386 4.78 14.87 -2.03
C TRP A 386 5.18 16.18 -1.34
N GLN A 387 4.21 17.01 -1.04
CA GLN A 387 4.41 18.24 -0.26
C GLN A 387 4.69 17.92 1.20
N ASN A 388 4.11 16.82 1.69
CA ASN A 388 4.28 16.38 3.06
C ASN A 388 4.79 14.94 3.12
N LEU A 389 5.72 14.68 4.06
CA LEU A 389 6.04 13.33 4.51
C LEU A 389 5.63 13.20 5.98
N ILE A 390 4.99 12.10 6.32
CA ILE A 390 4.66 11.72 7.69
C ILE A 390 5.31 10.37 7.96
N PHE A 391 6.19 10.29 8.94
CA PHE A 391 6.78 9.04 9.37
C PHE A 391 6.29 8.69 10.78
N LEU A 392 5.66 7.52 10.91
CA LEU A 392 5.06 7.03 12.13
C LEU A 392 5.79 5.77 12.57
N LEU A 393 6.21 5.72 13.83
CA LEU A 393 6.81 4.54 14.45
C LEU A 393 5.88 4.01 15.53
N ASP A 394 5.43 2.76 15.38
CA ASP A 394 4.51 2.08 16.28
C ASP A 394 5.13 0.80 16.85
N LYS A 395 4.53 0.23 17.87
CA LYS A 395 4.80 -1.14 18.30
C LYS A 395 4.09 -2.11 17.37
N THR A 396 4.83 -3.04 16.80
CA THR A 396 4.30 -4.07 15.93
C THR A 396 4.50 -5.45 16.51
N GLU A 397 3.76 -6.42 16.01
CA GLU A 397 3.81 -7.81 16.42
C GLU A 397 3.85 -8.71 15.18
N TYR A 398 4.70 -9.73 15.22
CA TYR A 398 4.68 -10.76 14.19
C TYR A 398 3.81 -11.93 14.64
N VAL A 399 2.76 -12.21 13.88
CA VAL A 399 1.82 -13.31 14.16
C VAL A 399 2.06 -14.44 13.17
N VAL A 400 2.29 -15.65 13.69
CA VAL A 400 2.61 -16.82 12.86
C VAL A 400 1.34 -17.60 12.57
N LYS A 401 1.02 -17.74 11.30
CA LYS A 401 -0.03 -18.62 10.79
C LYS A 401 0.57 -19.95 10.39
N GLN A 402 0.24 -21.00 11.11
CA GLN A 402 0.73 -22.34 10.87
C GLN A 402 0.05 -23.00 9.65
N ASN A 403 0.77 -23.92 9.01
CA ASN A 403 0.25 -24.73 7.91
C ASN A 403 -0.39 -23.90 6.78
N TYR A 404 0.36 -22.92 6.27
CA TYR A 404 -0.12 -22.04 5.21
C TYR A 404 -0.56 -22.85 3.98
N LYS A 405 -1.84 -22.66 3.58
CA LYS A 405 -2.48 -23.39 2.47
C LYS A 405 -2.32 -24.93 2.50
N GLY A 406 -2.20 -25.52 3.69
CA GLY A 406 -2.01 -26.96 3.82
C GLY A 406 -0.60 -27.47 3.48
N SER A 407 0.36 -26.59 3.26
CA SER A 407 1.72 -26.92 2.85
C SER A 407 2.63 -27.45 3.97
N GLY A 408 2.17 -27.45 5.22
CA GLY A 408 2.99 -27.73 6.41
C GLY A 408 3.93 -26.56 6.78
N LYS A 409 4.05 -25.52 5.94
CA LYS A 409 4.87 -24.33 6.21
C LYS A 409 4.07 -23.29 6.99
N SER A 410 4.77 -22.44 7.75
CA SER A 410 4.18 -21.28 8.41
C SER A 410 4.39 -20.02 7.57
N GLU A 411 3.47 -19.07 7.70
CA GLU A 411 3.59 -17.71 7.18
C GLU A 411 3.50 -16.73 8.36
N THR A 412 4.32 -15.68 8.34
CA THR A 412 4.35 -14.68 9.41
C THR A 412 3.81 -13.37 8.89
N TYR A 413 2.85 -12.80 9.60
CA TYR A 413 2.22 -11.53 9.30
C TYR A 413 2.67 -10.46 10.26
N CYS A 414 2.91 -9.24 9.76
CA CYS A 414 3.13 -8.06 10.58
C CYS A 414 1.79 -7.47 11.01
N ASN A 415 1.60 -7.26 12.29
CA ASN A 415 0.39 -6.69 12.87
C ASN A 415 0.72 -5.38 13.59
N TYR A 416 0.34 -4.28 13.00
CA TYR A 416 0.43 -2.95 13.61
C TYR A 416 -0.73 -2.74 14.58
N LYS A 417 -0.45 -2.07 15.68
CA LYS A 417 -1.43 -1.89 16.77
C LYS A 417 -2.19 -0.56 16.68
N LEU A 418 -1.72 0.40 15.88
CA LEU A 418 -2.19 1.79 15.90
C LEU A 418 -2.16 2.39 17.31
N SER A 419 -1.19 1.92 18.12
CA SER A 419 -1.07 2.29 19.54
C SER A 419 -0.50 3.67 19.75
N GLY A 420 0.06 4.26 18.68
CA GLY A 420 0.74 5.53 18.74
C GLY A 420 2.22 5.41 19.12
N GLY A 421 2.91 6.52 19.06
CA GLY A 421 4.34 6.57 19.33
C GLY A 421 4.99 7.88 18.93
N LYS A 422 6.26 7.79 18.57
CA LYS A 422 7.03 8.91 18.00
C LYS A 422 6.91 8.92 16.50
N GLY A 423 7.07 10.08 15.91
CA GLY A 423 7.06 10.27 14.46
C GLY A 423 7.70 11.58 14.07
N MET A 424 7.58 11.91 12.80
CA MET A 424 8.08 13.15 12.22
C MET A 424 7.20 13.58 11.06
N VAL A 425 6.89 14.85 10.98
CA VAL A 425 6.25 15.47 9.82
C VAL A 425 7.25 16.37 9.13
N LEU A 426 7.39 16.21 7.81
CA LEU A 426 8.31 17.00 7.01
C LEU A 426 7.53 17.73 5.90
N SER A 427 7.80 19.00 5.72
CA SER A 427 7.28 19.80 4.61
C SER A 427 8.14 21.03 4.38
N GLN A 428 8.17 21.56 3.18
CA GLN A 428 8.94 22.74 2.79
C GLN A 428 10.42 22.68 3.23
N GLY A 429 11.05 21.48 3.13
CA GLY A 429 12.47 21.29 3.49
C GLY A 429 12.76 21.39 4.99
N THR A 430 11.74 21.36 5.83
CA THR A 430 11.87 21.38 7.29
C THR A 430 11.12 20.21 7.93
N ALA A 431 11.47 19.89 9.17
CA ALA A 431 10.88 18.79 9.94
C ALA A 431 10.43 19.25 11.32
N VAL A 432 9.38 18.62 11.83
CA VAL A 432 8.93 18.68 13.22
C VAL A 432 8.78 17.27 13.77
N GLU A 433 9.39 17.01 14.92
CA GLU A 433 9.16 15.76 15.67
C GLU A 433 7.76 15.78 16.26
N ILE A 434 7.09 14.63 16.23
CA ILE A 434 5.74 14.48 16.74
C ILE A 434 5.61 13.30 17.68
N THR A 435 4.63 13.38 18.54
CA THR A 435 3.92 12.22 19.09
C THR A 435 2.63 12.05 18.30
N TRP A 436 2.21 10.81 18.12
CA TRP A 436 0.99 10.50 17.39
C TRP A 436 0.24 9.36 18.06
N GLY A 437 -1.02 9.21 17.74
CA GLY A 437 -1.86 8.10 18.19
C GLY A 437 -3.22 8.13 17.55
N VAL A 438 -4.07 7.19 17.98
CA VAL A 438 -5.46 7.09 17.55
C VAL A 438 -6.37 7.24 18.77
N SER A 439 -7.34 8.12 18.67
CA SER A 439 -8.36 8.30 19.70
C SER A 439 -9.74 8.41 19.04
N ASN A 440 -10.71 7.65 19.53
CA ASN A 440 -12.05 7.59 18.95
C ASN A 440 -12.05 7.30 17.43
N GLY A 441 -11.14 6.41 16.98
CA GLY A 441 -10.98 6.05 15.58
C GLY A 441 -10.34 7.12 14.70
N LYS A 442 -9.77 8.18 15.26
CA LYS A 442 -9.16 9.28 14.53
C LYS A 442 -7.68 9.42 14.86
N LEU A 443 -6.86 9.64 13.82
CA LEU A 443 -5.44 9.94 13.96
C LEU A 443 -5.26 11.36 14.52
N TRP A 444 -4.36 11.51 15.48
CA TRP A 444 -3.89 12.80 15.96
C TRP A 444 -2.36 12.86 15.89
N MET A 445 -1.80 14.05 15.68
CA MET A 445 -0.37 14.32 15.61
C MET A 445 -0.08 15.61 16.38
N LYS A 446 0.82 15.55 17.36
CA LYS A 446 1.16 16.70 18.21
C LYS A 446 2.67 16.95 18.24
N ASP A 447 3.05 18.23 18.22
CA ASP A 447 4.43 18.67 18.42
C ASP A 447 4.90 18.48 19.89
N ALA A 448 6.14 18.85 20.17
CA ALA A 448 6.72 18.76 21.51
C ALA A 448 6.01 19.64 22.57
N ASN A 449 5.26 20.65 22.12
CA ASN A 449 4.49 21.54 22.98
C ASN A 449 3.04 21.07 23.19
N GLY A 450 2.65 19.96 22.56
CA GLY A 450 1.31 19.42 22.62
C GLY A 450 0.31 20.07 21.64
N ASN A 451 0.77 20.92 20.72
CA ASN A 451 -0.08 21.51 19.68
C ASN A 451 -0.30 20.55 18.54
N ASP A 452 -1.49 20.61 17.92
CA ASP A 452 -1.78 19.86 16.73
C ASP A 452 -0.94 20.35 15.54
N VAL A 453 -0.35 19.41 14.78
CA VAL A 453 0.49 19.72 13.63
C VAL A 453 -0.37 19.87 12.38
N SER A 454 -0.29 21.03 11.72
CA SER A 454 -0.91 21.30 10.43
C SER A 454 0.03 20.97 9.29
N LEU A 455 -0.49 20.28 8.26
CA LEU A 455 0.21 19.99 7.01
C LEU A 455 0.19 21.22 6.09
N ASN A 456 1.01 21.22 5.06
CA ASN A 456 0.88 22.17 3.96
C ASN A 456 -0.04 21.60 2.87
N PRO A 457 -0.75 22.45 2.10
CA PRO A 457 -1.54 21.97 0.98
C PRO A 457 -0.71 21.15 0.00
N GLY A 458 -1.25 20.01 -0.43
CA GLY A 458 -0.64 19.08 -1.37
C GLY A 458 -0.63 17.64 -0.90
N LYS A 459 -0.13 16.75 -1.75
CA LYS A 459 -0.11 15.30 -1.52
C LYS A 459 0.78 14.91 -0.36
N THR A 460 0.41 13.81 0.31
CA THR A 460 1.11 13.31 1.48
C THR A 460 1.58 11.87 1.30
N TYR A 461 2.83 11.59 1.68
CA TYR A 461 3.32 10.24 1.85
C TYR A 461 3.45 9.91 3.34
N ILE A 462 2.99 8.72 3.73
CA ILE A 462 3.04 8.22 5.10
C ILE A 462 3.86 6.95 5.15
N GLY A 463 5.00 6.97 5.82
CA GLY A 463 5.78 5.77 6.16
C GLY A 463 5.36 5.25 7.54
N TYR A 464 4.96 3.98 7.63
CA TYR A 464 4.50 3.35 8.87
C TYR A 464 5.41 2.17 9.23
N GLY A 465 6.27 2.34 10.24
CA GLY A 465 7.33 1.42 10.62
C GLY A 465 7.26 0.98 12.07
N SER A 466 8.16 0.07 12.43
CA SER A 466 8.16 -0.62 13.72
C SER A 466 9.21 -0.06 14.68
N SER A 467 8.80 0.54 15.77
CA SER A 467 9.68 1.07 16.80
C SER A 467 10.44 -0.03 17.56
N ASN A 468 9.80 -1.18 17.82
CA ASN A 468 10.38 -2.29 18.58
C ASN A 468 11.24 -3.23 17.71
N TYR A 469 11.18 -3.11 16.39
CA TYR A 469 12.04 -3.87 15.47
C TYR A 469 13.04 -2.98 14.71
N GLY A 470 13.46 -1.87 15.32
CA GLY A 470 14.56 -1.02 14.82
C GLY A 470 14.19 -0.11 13.65
N GLY A 471 12.90 0.22 13.51
CA GLY A 471 12.46 1.31 12.64
C GLY A 471 13.02 2.64 13.10
N SER A 472 13.37 3.52 12.17
CA SER A 472 14.00 4.80 12.50
C SER A 472 13.80 5.85 11.43
N ILE A 473 13.90 7.10 11.84
CA ILE A 473 13.89 8.30 10.99
C ILE A 473 15.24 8.98 11.13
N SER A 474 15.89 9.30 10.02
CA SER A 474 17.19 9.96 10.02
C SER A 474 17.20 11.12 9.03
N LEU A 475 17.42 12.32 9.53
CA LEU A 475 17.68 13.50 8.69
C LEU A 475 19.14 13.44 8.23
N ASN A 476 19.36 13.44 6.93
CA ASN A 476 20.70 13.45 6.35
C ASN A 476 21.09 14.92 6.12
N LYS A 477 22.18 15.32 6.72
CA LYS A 477 22.77 16.67 6.60
C LYS A 477 23.50 16.82 5.29
#